data_cf45762fde35560387c69afc7ce7c634
#
_entry.id   cf45762fde35560387c69afc7ce7c634
#
_cell.length_a   1.000
_cell.length_b   1.000
_cell.length_c   1.000
_cell.angle_alpha   90.00
_cell.angle_beta   90.00
_cell.angle_gamma   90.00
#
_symmetry.space_group_name_H-M   'P 1'
#
loop_
_entity.id
_entity.type
_entity.pdbx_description
1 polymer ?
#
loop_
_entity_poly.entity_id
_entity_poly.type
_entity_poly.pdbx_seq_one_letter_code
_entity_poly.pdbx_strand_id
1 'polypeptide(L)'
;MKPQDADKKKFEETKQESSAKLRMKNQVPLIHRAFDRGFIAPFGPLIGKTMMSYDLVEYMKVGMKNTSEDFGHNLAGVIKDQPAFDGNTGKKAIDKLGKFIKEYHQRSALSSSVGIYQVDGSYDIQLVDGWYISQMAGEYNPMHSHPGCLFSCVGYLEVPKQIAEPEDEWSSEGCIEFSYGTPNSLNNSSLMFRPQVGDFYIFPGWLNHAVYPFKGEGRRSSFSMNLIMNPEEKNEPKR
;
A
#
# COMPACT_ATOMS: atom_id res chain seq x y z
N MET A 1 9.96 -20.98 24.01
CA MET A 1 9.64 -20.29 22.73
C MET A 1 10.15 -18.87 22.87
N LYS A 2 10.98 -18.39 21.95
CA LYS A 2 11.48 -17.01 22.02
C LYS A 2 10.31 -16.05 21.76
N PRO A 3 10.26 -14.84 22.37
CA PRO A 3 9.17 -13.89 22.15
C PRO A 3 8.86 -13.62 20.68
N GLN A 4 9.88 -13.54 19.84
CA GLN A 4 9.75 -13.37 18.37
C GLN A 4 9.01 -14.53 17.67
N ASP A 5 9.13 -15.77 18.17
CA ASP A 5 8.43 -16.93 17.59
C ASP A 5 6.93 -16.88 17.91
N ALA A 6 6.55 -16.34 19.09
CA ALA A 6 5.15 -16.15 19.47
C ALA A 6 4.48 -15.06 18.62
N ASP A 7 5.17 -13.94 18.39
CA ASP A 7 4.67 -12.84 17.57
C ASP A 7 4.52 -13.24 16.10
N LYS A 8 5.50 -13.98 15.58
CA LYS A 8 5.43 -14.53 14.22
C LYS A 8 4.26 -15.49 14.05
N LYS A 9 4.05 -16.39 15.03
CA LYS A 9 2.93 -17.34 15.02
C LYS A 9 1.59 -16.61 15.06
N LYS A 10 1.44 -15.60 15.93
CA LYS A 10 0.23 -14.78 16.02
C LYS A 10 -0.05 -14.02 14.73
N PHE A 11 0.99 -13.48 14.08
CA PHE A 11 0.88 -12.81 12.78
C PHE A 11 0.38 -13.76 11.68
N GLU A 12 0.93 -14.97 11.59
CA GLU A 12 0.53 -15.98 10.60
C GLU A 12 -0.89 -16.54 10.89
N GLU A 13 -1.26 -16.70 12.17
CA GLU A 13 -2.62 -17.07 12.57
C GLU A 13 -3.63 -15.98 12.19
N THR A 14 -3.33 -14.69 12.44
CA THR A 14 -4.16 -13.55 12.01
C THR A 14 -4.32 -13.53 10.50
N LYS A 15 -3.25 -13.84 9.76
CA LYS A 15 -3.27 -13.96 8.29
C LYS A 15 -4.17 -15.09 7.79
N GLN A 16 -4.18 -16.24 8.48
CA GLN A 16 -5.07 -17.38 8.16
C GLN A 16 -6.52 -17.10 8.56
N GLU A 17 -6.74 -16.49 9.72
CA GLU A 17 -8.09 -16.13 10.19
C GLU A 17 -8.74 -15.06 9.32
N SER A 18 -7.98 -14.05 8.87
CA SER A 18 -8.51 -13.04 7.94
C SER A 18 -8.93 -13.66 6.62
N SER A 19 -8.15 -14.62 6.11
CA SER A 19 -8.49 -15.37 4.90
C SER A 19 -9.72 -16.27 5.07
N ALA A 20 -9.93 -16.83 6.27
CA ALA A 20 -11.09 -17.68 6.56
C ALA A 20 -12.38 -16.88 6.84
N LYS A 21 -12.29 -15.78 7.59
CA LYS A 21 -13.41 -14.89 7.86
C LYS A 21 -13.95 -14.21 6.60
N LEU A 22 -13.11 -13.89 5.63
CA LEU A 22 -13.54 -13.32 4.35
C LEU A 22 -14.38 -14.29 3.50
N ARG A 23 -14.14 -15.60 3.61
CA ARG A 23 -14.94 -16.62 2.91
C ARG A 23 -16.36 -16.74 3.44
N MET A 24 -16.62 -16.31 4.69
CA MET A 24 -17.92 -16.43 5.34
C MET A 24 -18.80 -15.17 5.29
N LYS A 25 -18.24 -13.99 4.95
CA LYS A 25 -18.99 -12.72 4.94
C LYS A 25 -19.36 -12.27 3.52
N ASN A 26 -20.21 -13.02 2.84
CA ASN A 26 -20.75 -12.61 1.52
C ASN A 26 -21.76 -11.44 1.57
N GLN A 27 -21.87 -10.71 2.69
CA GLN A 27 -22.86 -9.64 2.88
C GLN A 27 -22.27 -8.35 3.48
N VAL A 28 -20.97 -8.13 3.38
CA VAL A 28 -20.37 -6.87 3.85
C VAL A 28 -20.60 -5.77 2.80
N PRO A 29 -21.00 -4.55 3.20
CA PRO A 29 -21.18 -3.41 2.30
C PRO A 29 -19.94 -3.15 1.45
N LEU A 30 -20.12 -2.63 0.23
CA LEU A 30 -19.07 -2.39 -0.77
C LEU A 30 -17.89 -1.56 -0.25
N ILE A 31 -18.14 -0.69 0.73
CA ILE A 31 -17.14 0.18 1.37
C ILE A 31 -16.07 -0.61 2.15
N HIS A 32 -16.38 -1.81 2.62
CA HIS A 32 -15.51 -2.62 3.47
C HIS A 32 -15.21 -4.02 2.92
N ARG A 33 -15.53 -4.27 1.66
CA ARG A 33 -15.06 -5.49 0.99
C ARG A 33 -13.56 -5.40 0.81
N ALA A 34 -12.84 -5.72 1.89
CA ALA A 34 -11.43 -6.00 1.77
C ALA A 34 -11.29 -7.19 0.82
N PHE A 35 -10.86 -6.97 -0.42
CA PHE A 35 -10.36 -8.10 -1.17
C PHE A 35 -9.06 -8.57 -0.49
N ASP A 36 -8.96 -9.86 -0.28
CA ASP A 36 -7.91 -10.45 0.56
C ASP A 36 -6.53 -10.21 -0.09
N ARG A 37 -6.43 -10.55 -1.36
CA ARG A 37 -5.23 -10.30 -2.18
C ARG A 37 -5.55 -10.36 -3.66
N GLY A 38 -4.64 -9.83 -4.47
CA GLY A 38 -4.76 -9.83 -5.92
C GLY A 38 -4.89 -8.43 -6.48
N PHE A 39 -5.72 -8.28 -7.49
CA PHE A 39 -5.86 -7.04 -8.24
C PHE A 39 -7.33 -6.69 -8.40
N ILE A 40 -7.68 -5.44 -8.18
CA ILE A 40 -9.03 -4.93 -8.34
C ILE A 40 -9.02 -3.65 -9.19
N ALA A 41 -9.91 -3.58 -10.16
CA ALA A 41 -10.16 -2.38 -10.98
C ALA A 41 -11.62 -1.95 -10.79
N PRO A 42 -11.93 -1.23 -9.71
CA PRO A 42 -13.33 -0.94 -9.33
C PRO A 42 -14.03 -0.02 -10.32
N PHE A 43 -13.27 0.81 -11.04
CA PHE A 43 -13.80 1.74 -12.04
C PHE A 43 -12.83 2.08 -13.18
N GLY A 44 -11.77 1.31 -13.36
CA GLY A 44 -10.78 1.53 -14.42
C GLY A 44 -9.35 1.36 -13.97
N PRO A 45 -8.80 2.21 -13.04
CA PRO A 45 -7.46 1.97 -12.53
C PRO A 45 -7.39 0.68 -11.72
N LEU A 46 -6.34 -0.08 -11.95
CA LEU A 46 -6.06 -1.30 -11.20
C LEU A 46 -5.49 -0.94 -9.83
N ILE A 47 -5.94 -1.62 -8.79
CA ILE A 47 -5.34 -1.59 -7.46
C ILE A 47 -4.88 -3.00 -7.12
N GLY A 48 -3.61 -3.14 -6.73
CA GLY A 48 -3.04 -4.39 -6.27
C GLY A 48 -2.97 -4.43 -4.75
N LYS A 49 -3.34 -5.56 -4.14
CA LYS A 49 -3.18 -5.82 -2.71
C LYS A 49 -2.48 -7.14 -2.49
N THR A 50 -1.49 -7.15 -1.59
CA THR A 50 -0.86 -8.37 -1.07
C THR A 50 -0.53 -8.22 0.40
N MET A 51 -0.06 -9.30 1.02
CA MET A 51 0.39 -9.31 2.40
C MET A 51 1.91 -9.41 2.43
N MET A 52 2.57 -8.50 3.11
CA MET A 52 4.00 -8.57 3.40
C MET A 52 4.32 -9.77 4.31
N SER A 53 5.53 -10.30 4.22
CA SER A 53 6.01 -11.27 5.19
C SER A 53 6.29 -10.60 6.54
N TYR A 54 6.18 -11.36 7.61
CA TYR A 54 6.53 -10.90 8.95
C TYR A 54 7.94 -10.29 9.00
N ASP A 55 8.91 -10.98 8.40
CA ASP A 55 10.31 -10.54 8.38
C ASP A 55 10.48 -9.18 7.66
N LEU A 56 9.70 -8.90 6.62
CA LEU A 56 9.72 -7.61 5.96
C LEU A 56 9.10 -6.52 6.84
N VAL A 57 7.97 -6.79 7.48
CA VAL A 57 7.32 -5.85 8.41
C VAL A 57 8.29 -5.46 9.53
N GLU A 58 8.93 -6.44 10.18
CA GLU A 58 9.89 -6.17 11.26
C GLU A 58 11.14 -5.43 10.76
N TYR A 59 11.65 -5.79 9.58
CA TYR A 59 12.77 -5.05 8.96
C TYR A 59 12.43 -3.57 8.76
N MET A 60 11.24 -3.28 8.19
CA MET A 60 10.79 -1.92 7.95
C MET A 60 10.57 -1.14 9.25
N LYS A 61 10.04 -1.77 10.31
CA LYS A 61 9.91 -1.14 11.64
C LYS A 61 11.26 -0.75 12.24
N VAL A 62 12.28 -1.59 12.06
CA VAL A 62 13.65 -1.28 12.50
C VAL A 62 14.22 -0.11 11.69
N GLY A 63 14.05 -0.12 10.37
CA GLY A 63 14.46 0.97 9.50
C GLY A 63 13.84 2.30 9.90
N MET A 64 12.54 2.32 10.17
CA MET A 64 11.81 3.51 10.61
C MET A 64 12.38 4.15 11.90
N LYS A 65 12.91 3.33 12.82
CA LYS A 65 13.51 3.83 14.07
C LYS A 65 14.93 4.37 13.88
N ASN A 66 15.59 3.99 12.81
CA ASN A 66 17.01 4.29 12.56
C ASN A 66 17.22 5.45 11.58
N THR A 67 16.16 6.03 11.03
CA THR A 67 16.24 7.18 10.15
C THR A 67 15.55 8.40 10.78
N SER A 68 16.12 9.58 10.52
CA SER A 68 15.60 10.86 11.04
C SER A 68 15.58 11.96 9.98
N GLU A 69 15.96 11.66 8.75
CA GLU A 69 15.92 12.63 7.65
C GLU A 69 14.43 12.91 7.31
N ASP A 70 14.00 14.16 7.56
CA ASP A 70 12.61 14.55 7.33
C ASP A 70 12.30 14.64 5.84
N PHE A 71 11.27 13.92 5.41
CA PHE A 71 10.72 13.95 4.06
C PHE A 71 9.37 14.71 4.00
N GLY A 72 8.80 15.03 5.16
CA GLY A 72 7.45 15.61 5.30
C GLY A 72 7.24 16.90 4.54
N HIS A 73 8.30 17.72 4.36
CA HIS A 73 8.23 18.97 3.60
C HIS A 73 7.88 18.80 2.11
N ASN A 74 8.02 17.59 1.57
CA ASN A 74 7.63 17.24 0.19
C ASN A 74 6.19 16.73 0.08
N LEU A 75 5.48 16.59 1.20
CA LEU A 75 4.19 15.90 1.27
C LEU A 75 3.05 16.86 1.61
N ALA A 76 1.86 16.54 1.09
CA ALA A 76 0.66 17.37 1.28
C ALA A 76 -0.03 17.15 2.64
N GLY A 77 0.39 16.17 3.43
CA GLY A 77 -0.26 15.79 4.67
C GLY A 77 0.02 16.71 5.85
N VAL A 78 -0.79 16.59 6.90
CA VAL A 78 -0.55 17.20 8.22
C VAL A 78 0.06 16.22 9.21
N ILE A 79 0.84 15.28 8.72
CA ILE A 79 1.55 14.27 9.52
C ILE A 79 2.95 14.81 9.82
N LYS A 80 3.33 14.80 11.09
CA LYS A 80 4.56 15.47 11.55
C LYS A 80 5.80 14.61 11.42
N ASP A 81 5.66 13.29 11.47
CA ASP A 81 6.78 12.35 11.51
C ASP A 81 6.77 11.48 10.23
N GLN A 82 7.55 11.92 9.24
CA GLN A 82 7.63 11.28 7.93
C GLN A 82 9.10 11.20 7.46
N PRO A 83 9.93 10.34 8.09
CA PRO A 83 11.32 10.23 7.73
C PRO A 83 11.55 9.47 6.40
N ALA A 84 12.56 9.90 5.64
CA ALA A 84 12.99 9.23 4.42
C ALA A 84 13.55 7.82 4.67
N PHE A 85 13.55 6.97 3.65
CA PHE A 85 14.28 5.71 3.70
C PHE A 85 15.79 5.93 3.79
N ASP A 86 16.47 5.01 4.47
CA ASP A 86 17.91 4.86 4.29
C ASP A 86 18.23 4.18 2.93
N GLY A 87 19.50 4.25 2.51
CA GLY A 87 19.92 3.76 1.19
C GLY A 87 19.69 2.27 0.90
N ASN A 88 19.42 1.43 1.91
CA ASN A 88 19.21 -0.01 1.75
C ASN A 88 17.75 -0.43 1.87
N THR A 89 16.93 0.38 2.52
CA THR A 89 15.54 0.05 2.83
C THR A 89 14.71 -0.17 1.57
N GLY A 90 14.79 0.75 0.63
CA GLY A 90 14.05 0.64 -0.64
C GLY A 90 14.43 -0.60 -1.44
N LYS A 91 15.75 -0.90 -1.54
CA LYS A 91 16.25 -2.11 -2.20
C LYS A 91 15.67 -3.37 -1.55
N LYS A 92 15.70 -3.45 -0.22
CA LYS A 92 15.17 -4.60 0.52
C LYS A 92 13.66 -4.79 0.31
N ALA A 93 12.90 -3.70 0.29
CA ALA A 93 11.47 -3.75 0.01
C ALA A 93 11.20 -4.26 -1.42
N ILE A 94 11.94 -3.74 -2.42
CA ILE A 94 11.84 -4.17 -3.81
C ILE A 94 12.22 -5.64 -3.96
N ASP A 95 13.30 -6.11 -3.33
CA ASP A 95 13.71 -7.53 -3.36
C ASP A 95 12.60 -8.47 -2.86
N LYS A 96 11.82 -8.05 -1.88
CA LYS A 96 10.75 -8.87 -1.28
C LYS A 96 9.41 -8.75 -2.01
N LEU A 97 9.10 -7.59 -2.57
CA LEU A 97 7.81 -7.29 -3.20
C LEU A 97 7.89 -7.28 -4.74
N GLY A 98 9.09 -7.35 -5.31
CA GLY A 98 9.34 -7.15 -6.73
C GLY A 98 8.54 -8.07 -7.65
N LYS A 99 8.36 -9.34 -7.26
CA LYS A 99 7.52 -10.27 -8.03
C LYS A 99 6.08 -9.76 -8.15
N PHE A 100 5.49 -9.27 -7.05
CA PHE A 100 4.13 -8.74 -7.04
C PHE A 100 4.04 -7.43 -7.81
N ILE A 101 5.06 -6.55 -7.66
CA ILE A 101 5.13 -5.27 -8.40
C ILE A 101 5.22 -5.52 -9.91
N LYS A 102 6.06 -6.45 -10.36
CA LYS A 102 6.18 -6.83 -11.79
C LYS A 102 4.87 -7.45 -12.31
N GLU A 103 4.20 -8.29 -11.53
CA GLU A 103 2.89 -8.84 -11.90
C GLU A 103 1.84 -7.73 -12.01
N TYR A 104 1.81 -6.78 -11.06
CA TYR A 104 0.92 -5.62 -11.13
C TYR A 104 1.16 -4.80 -12.40
N HIS A 105 2.43 -4.53 -12.76
CA HIS A 105 2.79 -3.81 -13.98
C HIS A 105 2.23 -4.50 -15.22
N GLN A 106 2.42 -5.80 -15.36
CA GLN A 106 1.90 -6.59 -16.49
C GLN A 106 0.37 -6.52 -16.59
N ARG A 107 -0.31 -6.68 -15.44
CA ARG A 107 -1.79 -6.64 -15.39
C ARG A 107 -2.35 -5.24 -15.66
N SER A 108 -1.67 -4.19 -15.19
CA SER A 108 -2.07 -2.80 -15.46
C SER A 108 -2.00 -2.48 -16.95
N ALA A 109 -0.99 -2.97 -17.66
CA ALA A 109 -0.87 -2.82 -19.10
C ALA A 109 -2.00 -3.53 -19.85
N LEU A 110 -2.35 -4.75 -19.45
CA LEU A 110 -3.45 -5.52 -20.06
C LEU A 110 -4.83 -4.91 -19.77
N SER A 111 -5.02 -4.22 -18.66
CA SER A 111 -6.28 -3.55 -18.31
C SER A 111 -6.43 -2.16 -18.95
N SER A 112 -5.39 -1.64 -19.57
CA SER A 112 -5.42 -0.35 -20.25
C SER A 112 -6.21 -0.47 -21.57
N SER A 113 -7.33 0.25 -21.66
CA SER A 113 -8.16 0.29 -22.87
C SER A 113 -7.48 0.96 -24.09
N VAL A 114 -6.33 1.59 -23.88
CA VAL A 114 -5.65 2.40 -24.92
C VAL A 114 -4.60 1.59 -25.67
N GLY A 115 -4.33 0.34 -25.28
CA GLY A 115 -3.40 -0.57 -26.00
C GLY A 115 -1.95 -0.06 -26.14
N ILE A 116 -1.63 1.07 -25.53
CA ILE A 116 -0.34 1.77 -25.71
C ILE A 116 0.78 1.15 -24.87
N TYR A 117 0.44 0.38 -23.85
CA TYR A 117 1.40 -0.31 -23.00
C TYR A 117 1.47 -1.79 -23.39
N GLN A 118 2.26 -2.11 -24.39
CA GLN A 118 2.75 -3.48 -24.54
C GLN A 118 3.91 -3.65 -23.55
N VAL A 119 3.70 -4.45 -22.52
CA VAL A 119 4.76 -4.86 -21.59
C VAL A 119 5.42 -6.11 -22.21
N ASP A 120 6.11 -5.90 -23.32
CA ASP A 120 6.96 -6.93 -23.92
C ASP A 120 8.35 -6.82 -23.32
N GLY A 121 8.76 -7.83 -22.55
CA GLY A 121 10.10 -7.91 -21.99
C GLY A 121 10.15 -7.88 -20.48
N SER A 122 11.37 -7.91 -19.95
CA SER A 122 11.68 -7.77 -18.54
C SER A 122 11.82 -6.30 -18.16
N TYR A 123 11.46 -5.96 -16.94
CA TYR A 123 11.54 -4.61 -16.41
C TYR A 123 12.23 -4.60 -15.06
N ASP A 124 13.11 -3.62 -14.87
CA ASP A 124 13.69 -3.29 -13.59
C ASP A 124 12.83 -2.29 -12.83
N ILE A 125 12.70 -2.53 -11.54
CA ILE A 125 11.97 -1.65 -10.62
C ILE A 125 12.97 -0.63 -10.10
N GLN A 126 12.71 0.65 -10.34
CA GLN A 126 13.48 1.74 -9.78
C GLN A 126 12.65 2.50 -8.74
N LEU A 127 13.21 2.65 -7.54
CA LEU A 127 12.68 3.53 -6.52
C LEU A 127 12.97 4.98 -6.90
N VAL A 128 11.95 5.82 -6.95
CA VAL A 128 12.06 7.27 -7.09
C VAL A 128 12.21 7.89 -5.71
N ASP A 129 11.22 7.64 -4.84
CA ASP A 129 11.18 8.10 -3.46
C ASP A 129 10.67 6.99 -2.54
N GLY A 130 11.10 7.03 -1.28
CA GLY A 130 10.58 6.14 -0.24
C GLY A 130 10.68 6.80 1.13
N TRP A 131 9.60 6.72 1.90
CA TRP A 131 9.53 7.32 3.23
C TRP A 131 8.62 6.53 4.15
N TYR A 132 8.83 6.71 5.44
CA TYR A 132 7.95 6.21 6.50
C TYR A 132 6.90 7.25 6.88
N ILE A 133 5.82 6.79 7.48
CA ILE A 133 4.71 7.63 7.93
C ILE A 133 4.32 7.18 9.33
N SER A 134 4.44 8.08 10.29
CA SER A 134 4.08 7.88 11.70
C SER A 134 2.90 8.76 12.04
N GLN A 135 1.70 8.31 11.71
CA GLN A 135 0.47 9.08 11.90
C GLN A 135 -0.07 8.93 13.32
N MET A 136 -0.30 10.05 13.98
CA MET A 136 -0.98 10.14 15.27
C MET A 136 -2.46 10.47 15.09
N ALA A 137 -3.24 10.36 16.19
CA ALA A 137 -4.64 10.75 16.19
C ALA A 137 -4.85 12.19 15.69
N GLY A 138 -5.83 12.39 14.82
CA GLY A 138 -6.17 13.67 14.20
C GLY A 138 -5.31 14.06 13.00
N GLU A 139 -4.17 13.41 12.77
CA GLU A 139 -3.36 13.63 11.57
C GLU A 139 -3.95 12.89 10.36
N TYR A 140 -3.73 13.43 9.15
CA TYR A 140 -4.29 12.88 7.91
C TYR A 140 -3.48 13.29 6.68
N ASN A 141 -3.66 12.58 5.57
CA ASN A 141 -3.25 13.04 4.25
C ASN A 141 -4.50 13.42 3.45
N PRO A 142 -4.61 14.69 2.97
CA PRO A 142 -5.71 15.11 2.12
C PRO A 142 -5.71 14.34 0.80
N MET A 143 -6.76 14.53 -0.02
CA MET A 143 -6.80 13.97 -1.36
C MET A 143 -5.63 14.50 -2.19
N HIS A 144 -4.79 13.57 -2.69
CA HIS A 144 -3.58 13.88 -3.45
C HIS A 144 -3.23 12.74 -4.41
N SER A 145 -2.24 12.97 -5.25
CA SER A 145 -1.62 11.98 -6.13
C SER A 145 -0.10 12.18 -6.16
N HIS A 146 0.63 11.24 -6.74
CA HIS A 146 2.10 11.28 -6.84
C HIS A 146 2.52 11.48 -8.31
N PRO A 147 2.58 12.74 -8.81
CA PRO A 147 3.11 13.01 -10.14
C PRO A 147 4.61 12.70 -10.18
N GLY A 148 5.08 12.15 -11.30
CA GLY A 148 6.49 11.84 -11.49
C GLY A 148 6.88 10.39 -11.19
N CYS A 149 5.94 9.55 -10.78
CA CYS A 149 6.12 8.10 -10.70
C CYS A 149 5.07 7.34 -11.52
N LEU A 150 5.38 6.11 -11.89
CA LEU A 150 4.43 5.24 -12.57
C LEU A 150 3.46 4.62 -11.56
N PHE A 151 3.99 4.13 -10.46
CA PHE A 151 3.23 3.50 -9.38
C PHE A 151 3.58 4.12 -8.03
N SER A 152 2.57 4.21 -7.17
CA SER A 152 2.74 4.47 -5.76
C SER A 152 2.33 3.24 -4.94
N CYS A 153 2.99 3.06 -3.81
CA CYS A 153 2.78 1.92 -2.92
C CYS A 153 2.64 2.40 -1.48
N VAL A 154 1.88 1.65 -0.69
CA VAL A 154 1.83 1.81 0.77
C VAL A 154 1.84 0.46 1.46
N GLY A 155 2.69 0.30 2.49
CA GLY A 155 2.75 -0.89 3.34
C GLY A 155 2.52 -0.54 4.80
N TYR A 156 1.67 -1.29 5.51
CA TYR A 156 1.28 -1.00 6.88
C TYR A 156 2.09 -1.82 7.88
N LEU A 157 2.71 -1.14 8.84
CA LEU A 157 3.63 -1.69 9.83
C LEU A 157 3.00 -1.82 11.21
N GLU A 158 2.24 -0.81 11.62
CA GLU A 158 1.49 -0.77 12.87
C GLU A 158 0.11 -0.18 12.60
N VAL A 159 -0.92 -0.81 13.14
CA VAL A 159 -2.31 -0.32 13.03
C VAL A 159 -2.95 -0.44 14.41
N PRO A 160 -3.39 0.66 15.02
CA PRO A 160 -4.13 0.65 16.27
C PRO A 160 -5.38 -0.23 16.21
N LYS A 161 -5.70 -0.89 17.30
CA LYS A 161 -6.84 -1.84 17.34
C LYS A 161 -8.16 -1.19 16.94
N GLN A 162 -8.42 0.04 17.36
CA GLN A 162 -9.63 0.77 17.03
C GLN A 162 -9.77 1.08 15.52
N ILE A 163 -8.66 1.06 14.76
CA ILE A 163 -8.69 1.14 13.30
C ILE A 163 -8.90 -0.25 12.70
N ALA A 164 -8.12 -1.24 13.16
CA ALA A 164 -8.16 -2.59 12.60
C ALA A 164 -9.50 -3.32 12.88
N GLU A 165 -10.05 -3.10 14.08
CA GLU A 165 -11.28 -3.73 14.59
C GLU A 165 -12.17 -2.66 15.26
N PRO A 166 -12.77 -1.72 14.51
CA PRO A 166 -13.59 -0.66 15.08
C PRO A 166 -14.91 -1.20 15.62
N GLU A 167 -15.47 -0.51 16.61
CA GLU A 167 -16.82 -0.79 17.12
C GLU A 167 -17.89 -0.49 16.05
N ASP A 168 -17.71 0.61 15.30
CA ASP A 168 -18.53 0.92 14.13
C ASP A 168 -17.85 0.42 12.84
N GLU A 169 -18.36 -0.63 12.25
CA GLU A 169 -17.86 -1.22 11.00
C GLU A 169 -17.87 -0.23 9.81
N TRP A 170 -18.66 0.83 9.89
CA TRP A 170 -18.77 1.88 8.87
C TRP A 170 -17.78 3.03 9.07
N SER A 171 -17.07 3.06 10.18
CA SER A 171 -16.09 4.10 10.46
C SER A 171 -15.03 4.17 9.36
N SER A 172 -14.74 5.37 8.87
CA SER A 172 -13.64 5.64 7.95
C SER A 172 -12.32 5.91 8.64
N GLU A 173 -12.28 5.91 9.97
CA GLU A 173 -11.11 6.25 10.75
C GLU A 173 -9.88 5.41 10.35
N GLY A 174 -8.79 6.10 10.03
CA GLY A 174 -7.52 5.48 9.63
C GLY A 174 -7.53 4.75 8.29
N CYS A 175 -8.64 4.78 7.54
CA CYS A 175 -8.75 4.15 6.23
C CYS A 175 -7.97 4.93 5.16
N ILE A 176 -7.61 4.22 4.08
CA ILE A 176 -7.17 4.80 2.83
C ILE A 176 -8.34 4.77 1.84
N GLU A 177 -8.59 5.90 1.19
CA GLU A 177 -9.59 6.04 0.13
C GLU A 177 -8.90 6.28 -1.21
N PHE A 178 -9.36 5.60 -2.24
CA PHE A 178 -9.02 5.83 -3.63
C PHE A 178 -10.22 6.45 -4.35
N SER A 179 -10.01 7.49 -5.16
CA SER A 179 -11.08 8.16 -5.89
C SER A 179 -10.76 8.28 -7.38
N TYR A 180 -11.73 7.94 -8.23
CA TYR A 180 -11.62 8.04 -9.66
C TYR A 180 -12.99 8.32 -10.31
N GLY A 181 -12.99 9.25 -11.28
CA GLY A 181 -14.20 9.65 -11.96
C GLY A 181 -15.06 10.64 -11.19
N THR A 182 -16.27 10.87 -11.67
CA THR A 182 -17.22 11.80 -11.07
C THR A 182 -18.32 11.05 -10.33
N PRO A 183 -18.64 11.41 -9.08
CA PRO A 183 -19.76 10.82 -8.35
C PRO A 183 -21.06 11.01 -9.13
N ASN A 184 -21.87 9.95 -9.21
CA ASN A 184 -23.14 9.96 -9.89
C ASN A 184 -24.13 9.07 -9.15
N SER A 185 -25.43 9.22 -9.38
CA SER A 185 -26.48 8.52 -8.64
C SER A 185 -26.46 6.99 -8.75
N LEU A 186 -25.81 6.44 -9.77
CA LEU A 186 -25.74 4.98 -10.04
C LEU A 186 -24.28 4.48 -10.18
N ASN A 187 -23.32 5.25 -9.69
CA ASN A 187 -21.92 4.96 -9.87
C ASN A 187 -21.18 5.18 -8.53
N ASN A 188 -20.22 4.35 -8.24
CA ASN A 188 -19.29 4.54 -7.13
C ASN A 188 -17.96 5.09 -7.68
N SER A 189 -17.58 6.30 -7.26
CA SER A 189 -16.33 6.95 -7.64
C SER A 189 -15.25 6.89 -6.55
N SER A 190 -15.52 6.21 -5.46
CA SER A 190 -14.62 6.08 -4.33
C SER A 190 -14.59 4.64 -3.80
N LEU A 191 -13.41 4.21 -3.37
CA LEU A 191 -13.20 2.90 -2.77
C LEU A 191 -12.31 3.05 -1.55
N MET A 192 -12.78 2.57 -0.41
CA MET A 192 -12.10 2.71 0.87
C MET A 192 -11.61 1.36 1.38
N PHE A 193 -10.39 1.33 1.91
CA PHE A 193 -9.82 0.15 2.56
C PHE A 193 -9.41 0.47 3.99
N ARG A 194 -9.77 -0.46 4.88
CA ARG A 194 -9.31 -0.46 6.26
C ARG A 194 -7.98 -1.21 6.33
N PRO A 195 -6.90 -0.56 6.79
CA PRO A 195 -5.59 -1.20 6.83
C PRO A 195 -5.50 -2.27 7.92
N GLN A 196 -4.71 -3.29 7.64
CA GLN A 196 -4.24 -4.29 8.59
C GLN A 196 -2.72 -4.31 8.58
N VAL A 197 -2.10 -4.72 9.70
CA VAL A 197 -0.65 -4.90 9.74
C VAL A 197 -0.23 -5.94 8.70
N GLY A 198 0.74 -5.58 7.87
CA GLY A 198 1.22 -6.41 6.77
C GLY A 198 0.54 -6.15 5.44
N ASP A 199 -0.58 -5.43 5.37
CA ASP A 199 -1.17 -5.03 4.10
C ASP A 199 -0.18 -4.21 3.27
N PHE A 200 -0.10 -4.52 1.99
CA PHE A 200 0.66 -3.76 1.00
C PHE A 200 -0.25 -3.48 -0.21
N TYR A 201 -0.36 -2.22 -0.58
CA TYR A 201 -1.12 -1.77 -1.75
C TYR A 201 -0.18 -1.16 -2.78
N ILE A 202 -0.51 -1.37 -4.07
CA ILE A 202 0.12 -0.71 -5.22
C ILE A 202 -0.97 -0.20 -6.16
N PHE A 203 -0.77 1.00 -6.68
CA PHE A 203 -1.74 1.69 -7.54
C PHE A 203 -1.02 2.68 -8.47
N PRO A 204 -1.68 3.17 -9.55
CA PRO A 204 -1.07 4.18 -10.42
C PRO A 204 -0.72 5.45 -9.64
N GLY A 205 0.45 6.02 -9.85
CA GLY A 205 0.89 7.23 -9.15
C GLY A 205 -0.07 8.43 -9.30
N TRP A 206 -0.76 8.51 -10.43
CA TRP A 206 -1.75 9.56 -10.71
C TRP A 206 -3.12 9.32 -10.03
N LEU A 207 -3.38 8.14 -9.44
CA LEU A 207 -4.67 7.85 -8.81
C LEU A 207 -4.83 8.66 -7.53
N ASN A 208 -5.88 9.46 -7.48
CA ASN A 208 -6.22 10.26 -6.30
C ASN A 208 -6.53 9.36 -5.11
N HIS A 209 -5.93 9.68 -3.98
CA HIS A 209 -6.16 8.97 -2.73
C HIS A 209 -6.01 9.89 -1.52
N ALA A 210 -6.68 9.50 -0.44
CA ALA A 210 -6.64 10.20 0.84
C ALA A 210 -6.45 9.22 1.98
N VAL A 211 -5.93 9.70 3.10
CA VAL A 211 -5.80 8.92 4.33
C VAL A 211 -6.53 9.64 5.42
N TYR A 212 -7.53 8.98 5.98
CA TYR A 212 -8.40 9.55 7.00
C TYR A 212 -7.72 9.64 8.36
N PRO A 213 -8.04 10.67 9.15
CA PRO A 213 -7.63 10.73 10.55
C PRO A 213 -8.32 9.63 11.35
N PHE A 214 -7.80 9.34 12.52
CA PHE A 214 -8.42 8.47 13.50
C PHE A 214 -8.41 9.12 14.88
N LYS A 215 -9.19 8.58 15.81
CA LYS A 215 -9.26 9.02 17.21
C LYS A 215 -8.70 7.96 18.13
N GLY A 216 -8.39 8.36 19.36
CA GLY A 216 -7.90 7.47 20.40
C GLY A 216 -6.38 7.39 20.45
N GLU A 217 -5.89 6.41 21.17
CA GLU A 217 -4.46 6.24 21.43
C GLU A 217 -3.78 5.36 20.38
N GLY A 218 -2.46 5.45 20.34
CA GLY A 218 -1.62 4.66 19.45
C GLY A 218 -1.20 5.41 18.20
N ARG A 219 -0.42 4.72 17.39
CA ARG A 219 0.21 5.23 16.18
C ARG A 219 -0.08 4.28 15.02
N ARG A 220 -0.51 4.82 13.89
CA ARG A 220 -0.55 4.08 12.64
C ARG A 220 0.76 4.31 11.88
N SER A 221 1.57 3.26 11.79
CA SER A 221 2.85 3.32 11.06
C SER A 221 2.72 2.61 9.72
N SER A 222 3.20 3.27 8.69
CA SER A 222 3.27 2.75 7.32
C SER A 222 4.53 3.25 6.63
N PHE A 223 4.78 2.74 5.42
CA PHE A 223 5.76 3.33 4.50
C PHE A 223 5.13 3.52 3.14
N SER A 224 5.66 4.45 2.37
CA SER A 224 5.29 4.66 0.98
C SER A 224 6.51 4.55 0.07
N MET A 225 6.27 4.14 -1.18
CA MET A 225 7.29 4.08 -2.23
C MET A 225 6.68 4.58 -3.54
N ASN A 226 7.43 5.42 -4.24
CA ASN A 226 7.14 5.83 -5.61
C ASN A 226 8.09 5.10 -6.56
N LEU A 227 7.53 4.46 -7.58
CA LEU A 227 8.27 3.54 -8.44
C LEU A 227 8.12 3.93 -9.93
N ILE A 228 9.18 3.69 -10.70
CA ILE A 228 9.14 3.61 -12.16
C ILE A 228 9.62 2.24 -12.61
N MET A 229 9.21 1.86 -13.84
CA MET A 229 9.57 0.59 -14.46
C MET A 229 10.43 0.88 -15.69
N ASN A 230 11.69 0.46 -15.65
CA ASN A 230 12.61 0.62 -16.76
C ASN A 230 12.73 -0.69 -17.55
N PRO A 231 12.63 -0.67 -18.88
CA PRO A 231 12.93 -1.85 -19.68
C PRO A 231 14.35 -2.36 -19.36
N GLU A 232 14.50 -3.66 -19.12
CA GLU A 232 15.84 -4.26 -19.02
C GLU A 232 16.51 -4.19 -20.42
N GLU A 233 17.72 -3.68 -20.48
CA GLU A 233 18.49 -3.68 -21.73
C GLU A 233 18.72 -5.13 -22.18
N LYS A 234 18.22 -5.46 -23.37
CA LYS A 234 18.58 -6.73 -24.01
C LYS A 234 20.07 -6.63 -24.35
N ASN A 235 20.90 -7.37 -23.63
CA ASN A 235 22.27 -7.59 -24.06
C ASN A 235 22.24 -8.35 -25.39
N GLU A 236 22.19 -7.61 -26.50
CA GLU A 236 22.47 -8.23 -27.79
C GLU A 236 23.90 -8.72 -27.79
N PRO A 237 24.17 -9.98 -28.14
CA PRO A 237 25.53 -10.46 -28.24
C PRO A 237 26.22 -9.60 -29.31
N LYS A 238 27.29 -8.90 -28.91
CA LYS A 238 28.15 -8.17 -29.83
C LYS A 238 28.55 -9.11 -30.97
N ARG A 239 28.07 -8.83 -32.18
CA ARG A 239 28.46 -9.53 -33.41
C ARG A 239 29.90 -9.23 -33.72
#